data_235fe1bf2fbb6e62917c8b8743b71c04
#
_entry.id   235fe1bf2fbb6e62917c8b8743b71c04
#
_cell.length_a   1.000
_cell.length_b   1.000
_cell.length_c   1.000
_cell.angle_alpha   90.00
_cell.angle_beta   90.00
_cell.angle_gamma   90.00
#
_symmetry.space_group_name_H-M   'P 1'
#
loop_
_entity.id
_entity.type
_entity.pdbx_description
1 polymer ?
#
loop_
_entity_poly.entity_id
_entity_poly.type
_entity_poly.pdbx_seq_one_letter_code
_entity_poly.pdbx_strand_id
1 'polypeptide(L)'
;MTLLLADKNAVIHGGGGAIGGAVARVFAREGARVFIAGRTQGKLDTVARDIAAAGGRVETAQVDVFDEAAVAKHAESVAATAGSIDIALDAVSVLHDQGTLLADLSVEEFMRPVDGFLRALFITSKAVARHMGGERPGVILTLSEPGSKLAAGGILGHSVSAAGKEAFSRVLAAELAPHNIRVVCIRPHAVVDGPAAGSYTKDLFKPMAAAAGQSVQEMLDDGGMAQGTLLKRLPTLSEIAETAAFLASDRAGAMTGTVANLSAGALVD
;
A
#
# COMPACT_ATOMS: atom_id res chain seq x y z
N MET A 1 -10.24 -25.81 4.04
CA MET A 1 -8.90 -25.17 3.82
C MET A 1 -8.59 -24.33 5.06
N THR A 2 -7.36 -24.33 5.53
CA THR A 2 -6.96 -23.46 6.65
C THR A 2 -6.82 -22.04 6.14
N LEU A 3 -7.49 -21.07 6.78
CA LEU A 3 -7.41 -19.65 6.46
C LEU A 3 -5.98 -19.15 6.71
N LEU A 4 -5.46 -18.29 5.82
CA LEU A 4 -4.07 -17.81 5.89
C LEU A 4 -3.81 -16.89 7.09
N LEU A 5 -4.82 -16.13 7.52
CA LEU A 5 -4.71 -15.07 8.52
C LEU A 5 -5.66 -15.30 9.69
N ALA A 6 -6.01 -16.58 9.97
CA ALA A 6 -6.84 -16.93 11.11
C ALA A 6 -6.26 -16.33 12.40
N ASP A 7 -7.12 -15.70 13.22
CA ASP A 7 -6.79 -15.08 14.50
C ASP A 7 -5.71 -13.97 14.46
N LYS A 8 -5.44 -13.41 13.29
CA LYS A 8 -4.58 -12.23 13.13
C LYS A 8 -5.38 -10.93 13.20
N ASN A 9 -4.80 -9.89 13.78
CA ASN A 9 -5.33 -8.53 13.84
C ASN A 9 -4.55 -7.66 12.86
N ALA A 10 -5.24 -7.10 11.85
CA ALA A 10 -4.62 -6.35 10.78
C ALA A 10 -5.04 -4.88 10.80
N VAL A 11 -4.09 -3.95 10.86
CA VAL A 11 -4.31 -2.50 10.71
C VAL A 11 -3.96 -2.09 9.28
N ILE A 12 -4.86 -1.39 8.59
CA ILE A 12 -4.65 -0.90 7.23
C ILE A 12 -4.89 0.61 7.18
N HIS A 13 -3.81 1.38 7.09
CA HIS A 13 -3.87 2.81 6.81
C HIS A 13 -4.09 3.03 5.31
N GLY A 14 -5.04 3.93 4.96
CA GLY A 14 -5.50 4.05 3.57
C GLY A 14 -6.51 2.96 3.17
N GLY A 15 -7.17 2.32 4.14
CA GLY A 15 -8.08 1.19 3.94
C GLY A 15 -9.35 1.48 3.13
N GLY A 16 -9.72 2.76 2.94
CA GLY A 16 -10.79 3.17 2.03
C GLY A 16 -10.36 3.37 0.58
N GLY A 17 -9.05 3.23 0.27
CA GLY A 17 -8.49 3.34 -1.07
C GLY A 17 -8.60 2.02 -1.87
N ALA A 18 -8.24 2.07 -3.16
CA ALA A 18 -8.36 0.90 -4.05
C ALA A 18 -7.53 -0.30 -3.54
N ILE A 19 -6.22 -0.13 -3.35
CA ILE A 19 -5.36 -1.22 -2.87
C ILE A 19 -5.70 -1.57 -1.41
N GLY A 20 -5.78 -0.56 -0.51
CA GLY A 20 -6.08 -0.82 0.91
C GLY A 20 -7.42 -1.52 1.12
N GLY A 21 -8.45 -1.11 0.37
CA GLY A 21 -9.77 -1.75 0.42
C GLY A 21 -9.79 -3.16 -0.16
N ALA A 22 -9.06 -3.42 -1.25
CA ALA A 22 -8.91 -4.76 -1.80
C ALA A 22 -8.20 -5.71 -0.81
N VAL A 23 -7.08 -5.25 -0.22
CA VAL A 23 -6.36 -6.02 0.80
C VAL A 23 -7.21 -6.27 2.03
N ALA A 24 -7.97 -5.26 2.50
CA ALA A 24 -8.86 -5.41 3.66
C ALA A 24 -9.90 -6.53 3.46
N ARG A 25 -10.52 -6.59 2.27
CA ARG A 25 -11.49 -7.65 1.93
C ARG A 25 -10.83 -9.04 1.91
N VAL A 26 -9.65 -9.16 1.32
CA VAL A 26 -8.94 -10.44 1.25
C VAL A 26 -8.47 -10.86 2.65
N PHE A 27 -7.92 -9.94 3.44
CA PHE A 27 -7.49 -10.26 4.82
C PHE A 27 -8.67 -10.75 5.68
N ALA A 28 -9.82 -10.09 5.58
CA ALA A 28 -11.03 -10.52 6.29
C ALA A 28 -11.53 -11.89 5.81
N ARG A 29 -11.52 -12.16 4.49
CA ARG A 29 -11.84 -13.48 3.91
C ARG A 29 -10.88 -14.57 4.41
N GLU A 30 -9.62 -14.24 4.58
CA GLU A 30 -8.60 -15.15 5.11
C GLU A 30 -8.59 -15.25 6.65
N GLY A 31 -9.59 -14.67 7.32
CA GLY A 31 -9.86 -14.86 8.76
C GLY A 31 -9.31 -13.79 9.69
N ALA A 32 -8.68 -12.75 9.18
CA ALA A 32 -8.22 -11.65 10.02
C ALA A 32 -9.37 -10.80 10.56
N ARG A 33 -9.18 -10.22 11.75
CA ARG A 33 -9.94 -9.06 12.20
C ARG A 33 -9.26 -7.81 11.66
N VAL A 34 -9.97 -7.02 10.85
CA VAL A 34 -9.38 -5.92 10.09
C VAL A 34 -9.79 -4.58 10.69
N PHE A 35 -8.82 -3.70 10.90
CA PHE A 35 -9.00 -2.32 11.37
C PHE A 35 -8.56 -1.39 10.24
N ILE A 36 -9.51 -0.75 9.57
CA ILE A 36 -9.23 0.13 8.43
C ILE A 36 -9.30 1.59 8.85
N ALA A 37 -8.26 2.35 8.54
CA ALA A 37 -8.17 3.77 8.85
C ALA A 37 -7.96 4.62 7.59
N GLY A 38 -8.50 5.84 7.60
CA GLY A 38 -8.36 6.80 6.51
C GLY A 38 -9.15 8.07 6.73
N ARG A 39 -8.98 9.07 5.88
CA ARG A 39 -9.58 10.40 6.04
C ARG A 39 -11.07 10.48 5.71
N THR A 40 -11.57 9.60 4.86
CA THR A 40 -12.93 9.68 4.31
C THR A 40 -13.80 8.55 4.83
N GLN A 41 -14.62 8.83 5.85
CA GLN A 41 -15.46 7.83 6.50
C GLN A 41 -16.34 7.06 5.52
N GLY A 42 -17.02 7.70 4.58
CA GLY A 42 -17.88 7.03 3.61
C GLY A 42 -17.18 6.01 2.72
N LYS A 43 -15.87 6.19 2.43
CA LYS A 43 -15.07 5.18 1.71
C LYS A 43 -14.76 3.98 2.62
N LEU A 44 -14.46 4.22 3.89
CA LEU A 44 -14.25 3.16 4.89
C LEU A 44 -15.51 2.35 5.09
N ASP A 45 -16.67 3.02 5.23
CA ASP A 45 -17.97 2.37 5.40
C ASP A 45 -18.36 1.48 4.22
N THR A 46 -17.96 1.86 3.01
CA THR A 46 -18.19 1.03 1.82
C THR A 46 -17.40 -0.28 1.92
N VAL A 47 -16.10 -0.21 2.25
CA VAL A 47 -15.27 -1.39 2.43
C VAL A 47 -15.77 -2.25 3.59
N ALA A 48 -16.16 -1.60 4.71
CA ALA A 48 -16.67 -2.31 5.88
C ALA A 48 -17.98 -3.05 5.59
N ARG A 49 -18.91 -2.46 4.84
CA ARG A 49 -20.15 -3.13 4.42
C ARG A 49 -19.89 -4.38 3.58
N ASP A 50 -18.96 -4.30 2.64
CA ASP A 50 -18.60 -5.45 1.80
C ASP A 50 -18.02 -6.59 2.64
N ILE A 51 -17.12 -6.28 3.57
CA ILE A 51 -16.50 -7.26 4.47
C ILE A 51 -17.57 -7.89 5.39
N ALA A 52 -18.44 -7.07 5.99
CA ALA A 52 -19.49 -7.54 6.86
C ALA A 52 -20.52 -8.42 6.11
N ALA A 53 -20.89 -8.04 4.89
CA ALA A 53 -21.78 -8.82 4.03
C ALA A 53 -21.19 -10.20 3.66
N ALA A 54 -19.85 -10.30 3.59
CA ALA A 54 -19.12 -11.56 3.41
C ALA A 54 -18.87 -12.34 4.72
N GLY A 55 -19.38 -11.86 5.87
CA GLY A 55 -19.21 -12.49 7.19
C GLY A 55 -17.85 -12.21 7.85
N GLY A 56 -17.05 -11.29 7.33
CA GLY A 56 -15.76 -10.88 7.89
C GLY A 56 -15.90 -9.91 9.07
N ARG A 57 -14.81 -9.75 9.81
CA ARG A 57 -14.72 -8.83 10.96
C ARG A 57 -13.95 -7.57 10.58
N VAL A 58 -14.57 -6.41 10.70
CA VAL A 58 -13.96 -5.12 10.34
C VAL A 58 -14.40 -4.00 11.28
N GLU A 59 -13.48 -3.10 11.56
CA GLU A 59 -13.72 -1.84 12.26
C GLU A 59 -13.14 -0.68 11.46
N THR A 60 -13.78 0.49 11.52
CA THR A 60 -13.36 1.68 10.80
C THR A 60 -12.95 2.79 11.75
N ALA A 61 -11.95 3.56 11.38
CA ALA A 61 -11.54 4.76 12.09
C ALA A 61 -11.20 5.90 11.13
N GLN A 62 -11.78 7.07 11.37
CA GLN A 62 -11.40 8.26 10.62
C GLN A 62 -10.10 8.83 11.21
N VAL A 63 -8.99 8.65 10.49
CA VAL A 63 -7.64 9.06 10.92
C VAL A 63 -6.94 9.74 9.75
N ASP A 64 -6.35 10.92 10.01
CA ASP A 64 -5.37 11.50 9.10
C ASP A 64 -3.98 10.98 9.49
N VAL A 65 -3.30 10.33 8.56
CA VAL A 65 -1.96 9.75 8.80
C VAL A 65 -0.87 10.81 9.02
N PHE A 66 -1.15 12.07 8.69
CA PHE A 66 -0.25 13.19 8.97
C PHE A 66 -0.39 13.76 10.40
N ASP A 67 -1.44 13.36 11.12
CA ASP A 67 -1.58 13.61 12.56
C ASP A 67 -0.97 12.43 13.36
N GLU A 68 0.30 12.60 13.77
CA GLU A 68 1.04 11.56 14.50
C GLU A 68 0.32 11.13 15.79
N ALA A 69 -0.32 12.08 16.50
CA ALA A 69 -1.03 11.80 17.75
C ALA A 69 -2.29 10.97 17.48
N ALA A 70 -3.05 11.29 16.43
CA ALA A 70 -4.23 10.54 16.05
C ALA A 70 -3.88 9.11 15.59
N VAL A 71 -2.78 8.94 14.84
CA VAL A 71 -2.30 7.61 14.43
C VAL A 71 -1.85 6.78 15.62
N ALA A 72 -1.09 7.37 16.57
CA ALA A 72 -0.65 6.69 17.77
C ALA A 72 -1.84 6.25 18.64
N LYS A 73 -2.82 7.13 18.85
CA LYS A 73 -4.05 6.82 19.59
C LYS A 73 -4.86 5.71 18.93
N HIS A 74 -4.93 5.71 17.59
CA HIS A 74 -5.62 4.64 16.86
C HIS A 74 -4.92 3.29 17.07
N ALA A 75 -3.59 3.22 16.92
CA ALA A 75 -2.83 1.98 17.14
C ALA A 75 -2.99 1.45 18.58
N GLU A 76 -2.94 2.34 19.59
CA GLU A 76 -3.20 2.02 20.98
C GLU A 76 -4.62 1.45 21.19
N SER A 77 -5.64 2.09 20.61
CA SER A 77 -7.03 1.63 20.68
C SER A 77 -7.22 0.24 20.07
N VAL A 78 -6.58 -0.02 18.90
CA VAL A 78 -6.61 -1.35 18.28
C VAL A 78 -5.97 -2.39 19.19
N ALA A 79 -4.79 -2.10 19.73
CA ALA A 79 -4.09 -3.02 20.65
C ALA A 79 -4.91 -3.30 21.91
N ALA A 80 -5.55 -2.29 22.50
CA ALA A 80 -6.43 -2.44 23.66
C ALA A 80 -7.67 -3.29 23.35
N THR A 81 -8.22 -3.17 22.13
CA THR A 81 -9.44 -3.89 21.71
C THR A 81 -9.16 -5.32 21.26
N ALA A 82 -8.02 -5.54 20.60
CA ALA A 82 -7.69 -6.81 19.95
C ALA A 82 -6.58 -7.61 20.69
N GLY A 83 -5.91 -6.99 21.66
CA GLY A 83 -4.81 -7.56 22.42
C GLY A 83 -3.43 -7.41 21.74
N SER A 84 -3.37 -7.33 20.43
CA SER A 84 -2.14 -7.14 19.64
C SER A 84 -2.44 -6.58 18.26
N ILE A 85 -1.41 -6.07 17.59
CA ILE A 85 -1.41 -5.85 16.15
C ILE A 85 -0.46 -6.89 15.54
N ASP A 86 -0.95 -7.76 14.67
CA ASP A 86 -0.13 -8.81 14.04
C ASP A 86 0.33 -8.38 12.64
N ILE A 87 -0.50 -7.61 11.92
CA ILE A 87 -0.26 -7.17 10.56
C ILE A 87 -0.51 -5.67 10.44
N ALA A 88 0.38 -4.95 9.78
CA ALA A 88 0.14 -3.57 9.40
C ALA A 88 0.41 -3.38 7.91
N LEU A 89 -0.45 -2.59 7.25
CA LEU A 89 -0.25 -2.15 5.86
C LEU A 89 -0.38 -0.64 5.75
N ASP A 90 0.61 0.02 5.17
CA ASP A 90 0.51 1.39 4.69
C ASP A 90 0.11 1.39 3.21
N ALA A 91 -1.14 1.78 2.92
CA ALA A 91 -1.70 1.94 1.58
C ALA A 91 -2.15 3.39 1.32
N VAL A 92 -1.46 4.33 1.94
CA VAL A 92 -1.74 5.77 1.84
C VAL A 92 -1.44 6.26 0.43
N SER A 93 -2.32 7.11 -0.08
CA SER A 93 -2.21 7.73 -1.40
C SER A 93 -1.90 9.21 -1.28
N VAL A 94 -0.94 9.70 -2.05
CA VAL A 94 -0.59 11.11 -2.18
C VAL A 94 -0.67 11.49 -3.65
N LEU A 95 -1.59 12.40 -3.99
CA LEU A 95 -1.64 12.94 -5.35
C LEU A 95 -0.43 13.87 -5.57
N HIS A 96 0.31 13.62 -6.63
CA HIS A 96 1.55 14.31 -6.95
C HIS A 96 1.70 14.50 -8.46
N ASP A 97 2.68 15.27 -8.88
CA ASP A 97 2.99 15.48 -10.31
C ASP A 97 3.66 14.25 -10.93
N GLN A 98 3.26 13.94 -12.15
CA GLN A 98 3.99 13.10 -13.11
C GLN A 98 3.84 13.68 -14.51
N GLY A 99 4.95 13.83 -15.22
CA GLY A 99 5.04 14.36 -16.57
C GLY A 99 5.88 15.64 -16.66
N THR A 100 5.97 16.43 -15.59
CA THR A 100 6.73 17.67 -15.60
C THR A 100 8.24 17.38 -15.54
N LEU A 101 8.99 17.96 -16.50
CA LEU A 101 10.45 17.81 -16.57
C LEU A 101 11.14 18.75 -15.59
N LEU A 102 12.41 18.43 -15.25
CA LEU A 102 13.21 19.14 -14.27
C LEU A 102 13.20 20.67 -14.40
N ALA A 103 13.24 21.17 -15.64
CA ALA A 103 13.31 22.62 -15.90
C ALA A 103 12.06 23.37 -15.39
N ASP A 104 10.91 22.72 -15.39
CA ASP A 104 9.61 23.31 -15.06
C ASP A 104 9.03 22.78 -13.75
N LEU A 105 9.67 21.78 -13.13
CA LEU A 105 9.21 21.15 -11.88
C LEU A 105 9.56 22.06 -10.69
N SER A 106 8.54 22.49 -9.93
CA SER A 106 8.78 23.25 -8.70
C SER A 106 9.31 22.36 -7.56
N VAL A 107 9.98 22.98 -6.59
CA VAL A 107 10.46 22.28 -5.39
C VAL A 107 9.29 21.66 -4.61
N GLU A 108 8.16 22.35 -4.51
CA GLU A 108 6.97 21.88 -3.82
C GLU A 108 6.40 20.62 -4.49
N GLU A 109 6.31 20.61 -5.81
CA GLU A 109 5.81 19.45 -6.57
C GLU A 109 6.78 18.28 -6.49
N PHE A 110 8.09 18.53 -6.56
CA PHE A 110 9.10 17.50 -6.35
C PHE A 110 9.01 16.89 -4.94
N MET A 111 8.90 17.73 -3.91
CA MET A 111 8.88 17.29 -2.51
C MET A 111 7.55 16.68 -2.08
N ARG A 112 6.44 16.99 -2.74
CA ARG A 112 5.11 16.51 -2.39
C ARG A 112 5.02 14.98 -2.24
N PRO A 113 5.44 14.15 -3.19
CA PRO A 113 5.47 12.70 -3.02
C PRO A 113 6.55 12.25 -2.03
N VAL A 114 7.69 12.92 -1.99
CA VAL A 114 8.81 12.57 -1.09
C VAL A 114 8.37 12.75 0.37
N ASP A 115 7.93 13.95 0.74
CA ASP A 115 7.47 14.22 2.10
C ASP A 115 6.20 13.42 2.43
N GLY A 116 5.21 13.43 1.54
CA GLY A 116 3.93 12.82 1.81
C GLY A 116 4.01 11.31 2.05
N PHE A 117 4.64 10.57 1.16
CA PHE A 117 4.74 9.12 1.31
C PHE A 117 5.68 8.69 2.44
N LEU A 118 6.86 9.31 2.55
CA LEU A 118 7.83 8.90 3.58
C LEU A 118 7.39 9.31 4.98
N ARG A 119 6.77 10.47 5.13
CA ARG A 119 6.20 10.91 6.41
C ARG A 119 5.07 10.00 6.87
N ALA A 120 4.11 9.66 5.98
CA ALA A 120 3.02 8.74 6.29
C ALA A 120 3.56 7.38 6.71
N LEU A 121 4.47 6.81 5.92
CA LEU A 121 5.09 5.52 6.19
C LEU A 121 5.84 5.50 7.53
N PHE A 122 6.59 6.56 7.85
CA PHE A 122 7.28 6.69 9.13
C PHE A 122 6.32 6.73 10.31
N ILE A 123 5.29 7.61 10.25
CA ILE A 123 4.33 7.80 11.34
C ILE A 123 3.56 6.50 11.60
N THR A 124 3.04 5.88 10.55
CA THR A 124 2.23 4.65 10.67
C THR A 124 3.06 3.48 11.19
N SER A 125 4.27 3.26 10.64
CA SER A 125 5.16 2.20 11.09
C SER A 125 5.58 2.38 12.56
N LYS A 126 5.96 3.61 12.96
CA LYS A 126 6.33 3.94 14.33
C LYS A 126 5.20 3.67 15.33
N ALA A 127 3.96 4.00 14.95
CA ALA A 127 2.81 3.81 15.82
C ALA A 127 2.49 2.32 16.03
N VAL A 128 2.41 1.53 14.94
CA VAL A 128 2.02 0.12 15.04
C VAL A 128 3.12 -0.75 15.66
N ALA A 129 4.40 -0.49 15.37
CA ALA A 129 5.52 -1.29 15.85
C ALA A 129 5.57 -1.41 17.39
N ARG A 130 5.06 -0.42 18.11
CA ARG A 130 4.97 -0.43 19.59
C ARG A 130 4.01 -1.47 20.16
N HIS A 131 3.09 -1.96 19.32
CA HIS A 131 2.02 -2.89 19.68
C HIS A 131 2.11 -4.22 18.93
N MET A 132 3.27 -4.47 18.29
CA MET A 132 3.54 -5.65 17.48
C MET A 132 4.70 -6.47 18.03
N GLY A 133 4.79 -7.72 17.60
CA GLY A 133 5.95 -8.58 17.88
C GLY A 133 5.92 -9.28 19.23
N GLY A 134 7.11 -9.58 19.77
CA GLY A 134 7.27 -10.38 20.99
C GLY A 134 6.94 -11.84 20.74
N GLU A 135 6.05 -12.42 21.54
CA GLU A 135 5.64 -13.83 21.42
C GLU A 135 4.82 -14.10 20.14
N ARG A 136 4.09 -13.10 19.63
CA ARG A 136 3.33 -13.19 18.38
C ARG A 136 4.12 -12.53 17.25
N PRO A 137 4.49 -13.28 16.17
CA PRO A 137 5.20 -12.70 15.05
C PRO A 137 4.38 -11.58 14.38
N GLY A 138 5.03 -10.42 14.14
CA GLY A 138 4.43 -9.31 13.44
C GLY A 138 4.91 -9.19 11.99
N VAL A 139 4.14 -8.52 11.13
CA VAL A 139 4.57 -8.11 9.80
C VAL A 139 4.05 -6.72 9.42
N ILE A 140 4.96 -5.89 8.93
CA ILE A 140 4.64 -4.60 8.32
C ILE A 140 4.80 -4.76 6.80
N LEU A 141 3.72 -4.48 6.07
CA LEU A 141 3.70 -4.42 4.62
C LEU A 141 3.72 -2.95 4.18
N THR A 142 4.59 -2.63 3.25
CA THR A 142 4.71 -1.31 2.65
C THR A 142 4.47 -1.40 1.15
N LEU A 143 4.15 -0.27 0.52
CA LEU A 143 3.96 -0.21 -0.93
C LEU A 143 5.03 0.67 -1.56
N SER A 144 5.62 0.20 -2.65
CA SER A 144 6.47 0.97 -3.55
C SER A 144 5.90 0.93 -4.98
N GLU A 145 6.63 1.44 -5.95
CA GLU A 145 6.26 1.43 -7.38
C GLU A 145 7.50 1.21 -8.24
N PRO A 146 7.35 0.80 -9.52
CA PRO A 146 8.48 0.56 -10.42
C PRO A 146 9.37 1.79 -10.65
N GLY A 147 8.83 3.01 -10.41
CA GLY A 147 9.61 4.25 -10.40
C GLY A 147 10.85 4.22 -9.53
N SER A 148 10.93 3.33 -8.53
CA SER A 148 12.13 3.12 -7.71
C SER A 148 13.36 2.72 -8.51
N LYS A 149 13.19 2.12 -9.69
CA LYS A 149 14.26 1.60 -10.56
C LYS A 149 14.13 2.02 -12.03
N LEU A 150 12.97 2.55 -12.46
CA LEU A 150 12.78 3.00 -13.83
C LEU A 150 13.49 4.34 -14.06
N ALA A 151 14.21 4.44 -15.18
CA ALA A 151 14.77 5.67 -15.68
C ALA A 151 13.83 6.28 -16.73
N ALA A 152 12.91 7.14 -16.31
CA ALA A 152 11.97 7.84 -17.17
C ALA A 152 11.92 9.33 -16.83
N GLY A 153 11.76 10.17 -17.86
CA GLY A 153 11.54 11.61 -17.65
C GLY A 153 10.18 11.90 -17.01
N GLY A 154 10.09 13.01 -16.27
CA GLY A 154 8.83 13.50 -15.69
C GLY A 154 8.33 12.76 -14.44
N ILE A 155 9.12 11.86 -13.86
CA ILE A 155 8.73 11.13 -12.64
C ILE A 155 9.74 11.31 -11.49
N LEU A 156 10.46 12.45 -11.46
CA LEU A 156 11.60 12.62 -10.57
C LEU A 156 11.22 12.49 -9.08
N GLY A 157 10.22 13.23 -8.60
CA GLY A 157 9.76 13.15 -7.21
C GLY A 157 9.13 11.80 -6.89
N HIS A 158 8.38 11.21 -7.81
CA HIS A 158 7.82 9.87 -7.72
C HIS A 158 8.92 8.81 -7.54
N SER A 159 9.95 8.83 -8.39
CA SER A 159 11.07 7.87 -8.33
C SER A 159 11.84 7.97 -7.02
N VAL A 160 12.14 9.20 -6.56
CA VAL A 160 12.85 9.42 -5.30
C VAL A 160 12.01 8.89 -4.12
N SER A 161 10.71 9.16 -4.10
CA SER A 161 9.83 8.66 -3.04
C SER A 161 9.72 7.13 -3.06
N ALA A 162 9.59 6.52 -4.23
CA ALA A 162 9.52 5.07 -4.38
C ALA A 162 10.81 4.37 -3.93
N ALA A 163 11.97 4.88 -4.34
CA ALA A 163 13.27 4.39 -3.88
C ALA A 163 13.46 4.58 -2.37
N GLY A 164 13.02 5.73 -1.85
CA GLY A 164 13.01 6.03 -0.42
C GLY A 164 12.18 5.03 0.40
N LYS A 165 10.98 4.64 -0.09
CA LYS A 165 10.14 3.63 0.57
C LYS A 165 10.80 2.25 0.59
N GLU A 166 11.49 1.83 -0.46
CA GLU A 166 12.23 0.56 -0.47
C GLU A 166 13.44 0.59 0.48
N ALA A 167 14.19 1.69 0.49
CA ALA A 167 15.29 1.89 1.43
C ALA A 167 14.80 1.89 2.88
N PHE A 168 13.71 2.62 3.17
CA PHE A 168 13.07 2.65 4.48
C PHE A 168 12.66 1.25 4.94
N SER A 169 11.98 0.49 4.08
CA SER A 169 11.49 -0.86 4.40
C SER A 169 12.64 -1.82 4.72
N ARG A 170 13.74 -1.73 3.98
CA ARG A 170 14.93 -2.57 4.21
C ARG A 170 15.60 -2.25 5.55
N VAL A 171 15.75 -0.97 5.90
CA VAL A 171 16.37 -0.56 7.17
C VAL A 171 15.43 -0.88 8.33
N LEU A 172 14.13 -0.60 8.20
CA LEU A 172 13.14 -0.92 9.21
C LEU A 172 13.09 -2.43 9.52
N ALA A 173 13.29 -3.28 8.50
CA ALA A 173 13.37 -4.73 8.71
C ALA A 173 14.52 -5.12 9.65
N ALA A 174 15.68 -4.47 9.51
CA ALA A 174 16.83 -4.72 10.39
C ALA A 174 16.56 -4.23 11.83
N GLU A 175 15.91 -3.06 11.98
CA GLU A 175 15.58 -2.49 13.30
C GLU A 175 14.53 -3.33 14.05
N LEU A 176 13.54 -3.89 13.33
CA LEU A 176 12.42 -4.59 13.94
C LEU A 176 12.61 -6.11 14.04
N ALA A 177 13.60 -6.70 13.39
CA ALA A 177 13.90 -8.13 13.46
C ALA A 177 14.12 -8.63 14.91
N PRO A 178 14.84 -7.91 15.80
CA PRO A 178 14.98 -8.31 17.20
C PRO A 178 13.66 -8.38 17.98
N HIS A 179 12.63 -7.70 17.47
CA HIS A 179 11.28 -7.69 18.07
C HIS A 179 10.34 -8.72 17.43
N ASN A 180 10.83 -9.64 16.60
CA ASN A 180 10.03 -10.64 15.89
C ASN A 180 9.01 -10.01 14.90
N ILE A 181 9.41 -8.92 14.25
CA ILE A 181 8.60 -8.22 13.25
C ILE A 181 9.31 -8.25 11.90
N ARG A 182 8.65 -8.80 10.89
CA ARG A 182 9.10 -8.77 9.50
C ARG A 182 8.65 -7.47 8.82
N VAL A 183 9.41 -7.00 7.85
CA VAL A 183 9.00 -5.90 6.96
C VAL A 183 9.17 -6.33 5.52
N VAL A 184 8.11 -6.25 4.73
CA VAL A 184 8.12 -6.62 3.31
C VAL A 184 7.52 -5.49 2.49
N CYS A 185 8.26 -5.03 1.49
CA CYS A 185 7.76 -4.05 0.54
C CYS A 185 7.11 -4.76 -0.65
N ILE A 186 5.91 -4.35 -1.05
CA ILE A 186 5.24 -4.82 -2.26
C ILE A 186 5.40 -3.73 -3.32
N ARG A 187 5.89 -4.08 -4.50
CA ARG A 187 6.10 -3.16 -5.62
C ARG A 187 5.21 -3.54 -6.81
N PRO A 188 3.92 -3.14 -6.80
CA PRO A 188 3.06 -3.30 -7.95
C PRO A 188 3.38 -2.28 -9.04
N HIS A 189 3.05 -2.59 -10.30
CA HIS A 189 2.95 -1.60 -11.36
C HIS A 189 1.67 -0.75 -11.21
N ALA A 190 1.37 0.13 -12.17
CA ALA A 190 0.05 0.68 -12.33
C ALA A 190 -0.99 -0.46 -12.33
N VAL A 191 -2.12 -0.24 -11.66
CA VAL A 191 -3.12 -1.30 -11.43
C VAL A 191 -4.28 -1.09 -12.40
N VAL A 192 -4.56 -2.09 -13.24
CA VAL A 192 -5.48 -1.94 -14.37
C VAL A 192 -6.91 -1.59 -13.94
N ASP A 193 -7.40 -2.18 -12.86
CA ASP A 193 -8.73 -1.98 -12.29
C ASP A 193 -8.77 -0.92 -11.15
N GLY A 194 -7.62 -0.31 -10.85
CA GLY A 194 -7.49 0.72 -9.83
C GLY A 194 -8.38 1.95 -10.05
N PRO A 195 -8.39 2.57 -11.26
CA PRO A 195 -9.23 3.73 -11.54
C PRO A 195 -10.72 3.48 -11.36
N ALA A 196 -11.21 2.30 -11.75
CA ALA A 196 -12.61 1.89 -11.56
C ALA A 196 -12.96 1.71 -10.07
N ALA A 197 -11.99 1.29 -9.26
CA ALA A 197 -12.11 1.17 -7.80
C ALA A 197 -11.86 2.50 -7.04
N GLY A 198 -11.81 3.63 -7.74
CA GLY A 198 -11.64 4.95 -7.13
C GLY A 198 -10.23 5.29 -6.68
N SER A 199 -9.21 4.68 -7.30
CA SER A 199 -7.81 5.05 -7.10
C SER A 199 -7.54 6.49 -7.52
N TYR A 200 -6.66 7.16 -6.79
CA TYR A 200 -6.12 8.48 -7.18
C TYR A 200 -5.37 8.46 -8.51
N THR A 201 -4.94 7.29 -8.96
CA THR A 201 -4.24 7.12 -10.24
C THR A 201 -5.10 7.51 -11.45
N LYS A 202 -6.44 7.53 -11.29
CA LYS A 202 -7.35 8.09 -12.30
C LYS A 202 -7.03 9.55 -12.58
N ASP A 203 -6.85 10.36 -11.54
CA ASP A 203 -6.53 11.78 -11.68
C ASP A 203 -5.05 11.98 -12.04
N LEU A 204 -4.17 11.15 -11.50
CA LEU A 204 -2.74 11.16 -11.78
C LEU A 204 -2.42 10.93 -13.26
N PHE A 205 -3.08 9.97 -13.90
CA PHE A 205 -2.82 9.60 -15.30
C PHE A 205 -3.65 10.40 -16.31
N LYS A 206 -4.63 11.16 -15.87
CA LYS A 206 -5.51 11.95 -16.75
C LYS A 206 -4.75 12.90 -17.70
N PRO A 207 -3.74 13.67 -17.26
CA PRO A 207 -2.98 14.53 -18.17
C PRO A 207 -2.22 13.74 -19.25
N MET A 208 -1.61 12.61 -18.88
CA MET A 208 -0.86 11.76 -19.81
C MET A 208 -1.78 11.10 -20.83
N ALA A 209 -2.91 10.56 -20.39
CA ALA A 209 -3.90 9.97 -21.28
C ALA A 209 -4.48 11.00 -22.27
N ALA A 210 -4.81 12.21 -21.79
CA ALA A 210 -5.29 13.31 -22.62
C ALA A 210 -4.25 13.74 -23.67
N ALA A 211 -2.97 13.83 -23.30
CA ALA A 211 -1.89 14.15 -24.24
C ALA A 211 -1.72 13.08 -25.32
N ALA A 212 -2.05 11.82 -25.03
CA ALA A 212 -2.05 10.71 -25.97
C ALA A 212 -3.39 10.54 -26.74
N GLY A 213 -4.39 11.39 -26.49
CA GLY A 213 -5.70 11.33 -27.15
C GLY A 213 -6.55 10.13 -26.76
N GLN A 214 -6.39 9.58 -25.56
CA GLN A 214 -7.06 8.38 -25.09
C GLN A 214 -7.60 8.56 -23.65
N SER A 215 -8.48 7.68 -23.23
CA SER A 215 -8.90 7.62 -21.82
C SER A 215 -7.84 6.97 -20.93
N VAL A 216 -7.92 7.19 -19.62
CA VAL A 216 -7.03 6.52 -18.65
C VAL A 216 -7.15 5.01 -18.73
N GLN A 217 -8.36 4.48 -18.95
CA GLN A 217 -8.57 3.03 -19.04
C GLN A 217 -7.91 2.46 -20.31
N GLU A 218 -8.10 3.07 -21.48
CA GLU A 218 -7.43 2.65 -22.72
C GLU A 218 -5.90 2.70 -22.58
N MET A 219 -5.37 3.72 -21.91
CA MET A 219 -3.94 3.81 -21.63
C MET A 219 -3.43 2.65 -20.77
N LEU A 220 -4.24 2.18 -19.82
CA LEU A 220 -3.86 1.07 -18.93
C LEU A 220 -4.07 -0.30 -19.60
N ASP A 221 -5.14 -0.50 -20.36
CA ASP A 221 -5.48 -1.79 -20.98
C ASP A 221 -4.53 -2.13 -22.14
N ASP A 222 -4.38 -1.21 -23.09
CA ASP A 222 -3.68 -1.45 -24.37
C ASP A 222 -2.46 -0.55 -24.58
N GLY A 223 -2.22 0.39 -23.64
CA GLY A 223 -1.18 1.41 -23.77
C GLY A 223 0.24 0.90 -23.46
N GLY A 224 1.19 1.80 -23.64
CA GLY A 224 2.62 1.51 -23.51
C GLY A 224 3.04 0.92 -22.16
N MET A 225 2.28 1.20 -21.07
CA MET A 225 2.60 0.63 -19.76
C MET A 225 2.44 -0.89 -19.76
N ALA A 226 1.33 -1.43 -20.26
CA ALA A 226 1.08 -2.87 -20.37
C ALA A 226 2.07 -3.50 -21.35
N GLN A 227 2.27 -2.88 -22.51
CA GLN A 227 3.19 -3.39 -23.55
C GLN A 227 4.65 -3.40 -23.10
N GLY A 228 5.04 -2.52 -22.17
CA GLY A 228 6.37 -2.50 -21.56
C GLY A 228 6.64 -3.64 -20.59
N THR A 229 5.63 -4.41 -20.17
CA THR A 229 5.79 -5.56 -19.27
C THR A 229 6.09 -6.86 -20.03
N LEU A 230 6.73 -7.83 -19.36
CA LEU A 230 6.94 -9.15 -19.95
C LEU A 230 5.63 -9.89 -20.19
N LEU A 231 4.65 -9.78 -19.28
CA LEU A 231 3.35 -10.44 -19.38
C LEU A 231 2.36 -9.70 -20.28
N LYS A 232 2.74 -8.55 -20.85
CA LYS A 232 1.90 -7.72 -21.72
C LYS A 232 0.56 -7.31 -21.08
N ARG A 233 0.56 -7.16 -19.78
CA ARG A 233 -0.57 -6.70 -18.98
C ARG A 233 -0.11 -6.02 -17.71
N LEU A 234 -1.00 -5.29 -17.07
CA LEU A 234 -0.78 -4.73 -15.75
C LEU A 234 -1.36 -5.67 -14.67
N PRO A 235 -0.89 -5.57 -13.40
CA PRO A 235 -1.48 -6.32 -12.30
C PRO A 235 -2.87 -5.79 -11.95
N THR A 236 -3.68 -6.64 -11.31
CA THR A 236 -4.99 -6.32 -10.76
C THR A 236 -4.93 -6.07 -9.25
N LEU A 237 -5.97 -5.42 -8.70
CA LEU A 237 -6.14 -5.28 -7.25
C LEU A 237 -6.18 -6.63 -6.54
N SER A 238 -6.81 -7.63 -7.17
CA SER A 238 -6.89 -8.99 -6.63
C SER A 238 -5.50 -9.62 -6.49
N GLU A 239 -4.66 -9.54 -7.52
CA GLU A 239 -3.31 -10.12 -7.47
C GLU A 239 -2.44 -9.47 -6.39
N ILE A 240 -2.58 -8.15 -6.18
CA ILE A 240 -1.89 -7.45 -5.10
C ILE A 240 -2.40 -7.91 -3.74
N ALA A 241 -3.73 -8.01 -3.57
CA ALA A 241 -4.35 -8.37 -2.30
C ALA A 241 -4.06 -9.83 -1.90
N GLU A 242 -4.10 -10.78 -2.84
CA GLU A 242 -3.73 -12.18 -2.61
C GLU A 242 -2.25 -12.31 -2.22
N THR A 243 -1.37 -11.58 -2.92
CA THR A 243 0.06 -11.55 -2.56
C THR A 243 0.27 -10.94 -1.18
N ALA A 244 -0.43 -9.86 -0.84
CA ALA A 244 -0.36 -9.26 0.48
C ALA A 244 -0.79 -10.25 1.57
N ALA A 245 -1.86 -11.04 1.34
CA ALA A 245 -2.30 -12.06 2.27
C ALA A 245 -1.26 -13.18 2.48
N PHE A 246 -0.63 -13.65 1.39
CA PHE A 246 0.48 -14.60 1.49
C PHE A 246 1.64 -14.01 2.29
N LEU A 247 2.10 -12.79 1.98
CA LEU A 247 3.22 -12.13 2.64
C LEU A 247 2.94 -11.85 4.12
N ALA A 248 1.66 -11.59 4.47
CA ALA A 248 1.21 -11.38 5.84
C ALA A 248 1.14 -12.69 6.64
N SER A 249 1.05 -13.83 5.98
CA SER A 249 0.88 -15.12 6.62
C SER A 249 2.21 -15.69 7.16
N ASP A 250 2.09 -16.70 8.02
CA ASP A 250 3.24 -17.44 8.54
C ASP A 250 3.95 -18.26 7.43
N ARG A 251 3.30 -18.48 6.27
CA ARG A 251 3.90 -19.14 5.11
C ARG A 251 5.04 -18.33 4.48
N ALA A 252 5.03 -17.02 4.66
CA ALA A 252 6.10 -16.12 4.22
C ALA A 252 7.12 -15.82 5.33
N GLY A 253 7.22 -16.66 6.36
CA GLY A 253 8.01 -16.42 7.58
C GLY A 253 9.50 -16.12 7.36
N ALA A 254 10.09 -16.57 6.25
CA ALA A 254 11.48 -16.29 5.88
C ALA A 254 11.66 -14.97 5.11
N MET A 255 10.58 -14.25 4.77
CA MET A 255 10.63 -13.03 3.95
C MET A 255 10.62 -11.79 4.84
N THR A 256 11.77 -11.11 4.91
CA THR A 256 11.90 -9.79 5.55
C THR A 256 12.99 -8.97 4.83
N GLY A 257 12.89 -7.64 4.85
CA GLY A 257 13.84 -6.75 4.17
C GLY A 257 13.86 -6.88 2.64
N THR A 258 12.87 -7.52 2.05
CA THR A 258 12.78 -7.81 0.62
C THR A 258 11.68 -6.98 -0.05
N VAL A 259 11.77 -6.88 -1.38
CA VAL A 259 10.76 -6.30 -2.24
C VAL A 259 10.08 -7.40 -3.05
N ALA A 260 8.78 -7.59 -2.84
CA ALA A 260 7.96 -8.45 -3.68
C ALA A 260 7.56 -7.70 -4.95
N ASN A 261 8.16 -8.06 -6.06
CA ASN A 261 7.97 -7.41 -7.35
C ASN A 261 6.71 -7.93 -8.06
N LEU A 262 5.66 -7.11 -8.10
CA LEU A 262 4.39 -7.39 -8.79
C LEU A 262 4.22 -6.50 -10.02
N SER A 263 5.29 -6.27 -10.77
CA SER A 263 5.28 -5.38 -11.92
C SER A 263 4.88 -6.05 -13.24
N ALA A 264 4.45 -7.30 -13.22
CA ALA A 264 4.19 -8.11 -14.42
C ALA A 264 5.41 -8.20 -15.36
N GLY A 265 6.62 -8.00 -14.81
CA GLY A 265 7.87 -8.00 -15.55
C GLY A 265 8.23 -6.64 -16.19
N ALA A 266 7.67 -5.53 -15.72
CA ALA A 266 8.19 -4.19 -16.08
C ALA A 266 9.60 -3.98 -15.50
N LEU A 267 9.87 -4.59 -14.37
CA LEU A 267 11.20 -4.72 -13.78
C LEU A 267 11.55 -6.18 -13.59
N VAL A 268 12.81 -6.51 -13.82
CA VAL A 268 13.45 -7.78 -13.43
C VAL A 268 14.51 -7.45 -12.38
N ASP A 269 14.39 -8.04 -11.20
CA ASP A 269 15.30 -7.82 -10.06
C ASP A 269 16.43 -8.85 -10.05
#